data_f934d204fffc6ca12199c9305c3c18ef
#
_entry.id   f934d204fffc6ca12199c9305c3c18ef
#
_cell.length_a   1.000
_cell.length_b   1.000
_cell.length_c   1.000
_cell.angle_alpha   90.00
_cell.angle_beta   90.00
_cell.angle_gamma   90.00
#
_symmetry.space_group_name_H-M   'P 1'
#
loop_
_entity.id
_entity.type
_entity.pdbx_description
1 polymer ?
#
loop_
_entity_poly.entity_id
_entity_poly.type
_entity_poly.pdbx_seq_one_letter_code
_entity_poly.pdbx_strand_id
1 'polypeptide(L)'
;MHKISLFGKETVKLNCIDCLLVCYVIILIISLCIHPEGFNLFVLSKGAIGCFCYIVARSLRQKLYISWIIIIISVYESFLSVCQQLHWAESLHRTFEITGTFGNPGQLGIFMSLAITVAFGIFQMQVLHNKLLKLVLSGLILLFAYVLVLSDSRAGWLAAMIGCGFIWYKYRGYLKIRLWVCCILLLIGVLLIIGAYYYKQDSANGRLLIWRITADMIADSPIAGHGIGSFPKEYMYYQACYFQKNPDSQYKILADNIIYPYNEFFLIAVELGILGLFIALAICIVVLLNALQKDNLILGGAFIAFVIFSMFSYPSHTFLLWIMTPFLLGGMNVWQGIVCKLPLKKFIIYGVSIVCLCFFSYGCYRYYILDSSIKEFYRNPFGESISESELYFNRHKKELAAFLHLLDIYAQYSFRYYPTSKSLDIMRFSATVIPTSELWCDIGDLYVACNCLDEAIKAYQLSADMIPCRVTPRYKLAMLYYEMGDMLRFRLMGEYILNMEVKVESTGVLKMIAEIKQRLLEK
;
A
#
# COMPACT_ATOMS: atom_id res chain seq x y z
N MET A 1 30.57 12.59 -44.23
CA MET A 1 29.14 12.95 -44.11
C MET A 1 28.32 11.69 -43.83
N HIS A 2 28.15 11.31 -42.56
CA HIS A 2 27.20 10.26 -42.17
C HIS A 2 25.79 10.85 -42.21
N LYS A 3 24.99 10.44 -43.19
CA LYS A 3 23.56 10.68 -43.20
C LYS A 3 22.96 10.03 -41.95
N ILE A 4 22.60 10.82 -40.98
CA ILE A 4 21.73 10.43 -39.87
C ILE A 4 20.35 10.18 -40.50
N SER A 5 20.05 8.91 -40.84
CA SER A 5 18.69 8.53 -41.25
C SER A 5 17.81 8.49 -39.98
N LEU A 6 17.23 9.61 -39.64
CA LEU A 6 16.24 9.77 -38.56
C LEU A 6 14.95 8.93 -38.76
N PHE A 7 14.82 8.22 -39.90
CA PHE A 7 13.61 7.50 -40.31
C PHE A 7 13.88 6.06 -40.80
N GLY A 8 14.74 5.32 -40.10
CA GLY A 8 14.84 3.88 -40.34
C GLY A 8 13.51 3.18 -40.04
N LYS A 9 13.06 2.27 -40.94
CA LYS A 9 11.92 1.34 -40.68
C LYS A 9 12.35 0.29 -39.63
N GLU A 10 12.61 0.74 -38.39
CA GLU A 10 12.86 -0.21 -37.30
C GLU A 10 11.51 -0.69 -36.75
N THR A 11 11.26 -1.97 -36.90
CA THR A 11 10.11 -2.65 -36.29
C THR A 11 10.36 -2.81 -34.79
N VAL A 12 9.37 -2.53 -33.96
CA VAL A 12 9.40 -2.82 -32.53
C VAL A 12 9.15 -4.30 -32.34
N LYS A 13 10.08 -4.96 -31.66
CA LYS A 13 9.97 -6.38 -31.33
C LYS A 13 9.30 -6.51 -29.96
N LEU A 14 8.10 -7.08 -29.92
CA LEU A 14 7.38 -7.38 -28.68
C LEU A 14 7.84 -8.73 -28.12
N ASN A 15 8.06 -8.78 -26.83
CA ASN A 15 8.36 -9.98 -26.08
C ASN A 15 7.15 -10.45 -25.23
N CYS A 16 7.30 -11.57 -24.53
CA CYS A 16 6.22 -12.12 -23.69
C CYS A 16 5.77 -11.14 -22.58
N ILE A 17 6.70 -10.38 -21.97
CA ILE A 17 6.33 -9.40 -20.93
C ILE A 17 5.50 -8.28 -21.55
N ASP A 18 5.89 -7.75 -22.72
CA ASP A 18 5.12 -6.72 -23.42
C ASP A 18 3.68 -7.19 -23.67
N CYS A 19 3.50 -8.43 -24.15
CA CYS A 19 2.17 -8.99 -24.40
C CYS A 19 1.35 -9.17 -23.12
N LEU A 20 1.96 -9.70 -22.05
CA LEU A 20 1.26 -9.89 -20.77
C LEU A 20 0.88 -8.54 -20.14
N LEU A 21 1.72 -7.51 -20.27
CA LEU A 21 1.37 -6.15 -19.82
C LEU A 21 0.20 -5.57 -20.61
N VAL A 22 0.15 -5.80 -21.93
CA VAL A 22 -1.02 -5.40 -22.75
C VAL A 22 -2.26 -6.14 -22.28
N CYS A 23 -2.20 -7.45 -22.03
CA CYS A 23 -3.32 -8.22 -21.47
C CYS A 23 -3.75 -7.67 -20.10
N TYR A 24 -2.79 -7.32 -19.23
CA TYR A 24 -3.09 -6.72 -17.93
C TYR A 24 -3.81 -5.38 -18.06
N VAL A 25 -3.35 -4.51 -18.98
CA VAL A 25 -4.01 -3.22 -19.29
C VAL A 25 -5.43 -3.44 -19.84
N ILE A 26 -5.63 -4.45 -20.67
CA ILE A 26 -6.98 -4.80 -21.18
C ILE A 26 -7.91 -5.20 -20.02
N ILE A 27 -7.43 -6.02 -19.07
CA ILE A 27 -8.21 -6.41 -17.87
C ILE A 27 -8.52 -5.16 -17.04
N LEU A 28 -7.57 -4.24 -16.84
CA LEU A 28 -7.81 -2.97 -16.16
C LEU A 28 -8.93 -2.16 -16.84
N ILE A 29 -8.90 -2.06 -18.17
CA ILE A 29 -9.93 -1.34 -18.93
C ILE A 29 -11.30 -2.02 -18.78
N ILE A 30 -11.34 -3.35 -18.87
CA ILE A 30 -12.58 -4.12 -18.68
C ILE A 30 -13.13 -3.90 -17.26
N SER A 31 -12.27 -3.97 -16.24
CA SER A 31 -12.66 -3.68 -14.84
C SER A 31 -13.23 -2.28 -14.69
N LEU A 32 -12.61 -1.27 -15.30
CA LEU A 32 -13.12 0.12 -15.28
C LEU A 32 -14.43 0.30 -16.05
N CYS A 33 -14.70 -0.53 -17.07
CA CYS A 33 -16.00 -0.52 -17.76
C CYS A 33 -17.11 -1.17 -16.91
N ILE A 34 -16.79 -2.20 -16.13
CA ILE A 34 -17.73 -2.87 -15.22
C ILE A 34 -17.97 -2.03 -13.97
N HIS A 35 -16.90 -1.41 -13.43
CA HIS A 35 -16.88 -0.63 -12.19
C HIS A 35 -16.39 0.81 -12.48
N PRO A 36 -17.22 1.67 -13.09
CA PRO A 36 -16.80 3.01 -13.53
C PRO A 36 -16.43 3.95 -12.38
N GLU A 37 -16.84 3.66 -11.15
CA GLU A 37 -16.46 4.40 -9.95
C GLU A 37 -14.96 4.27 -9.61
N GLY A 38 -14.26 3.27 -10.12
CA GLY A 38 -12.81 3.14 -10.05
C GLY A 38 -12.06 4.08 -10.99
N PHE A 39 -12.76 4.68 -11.99
CA PHE A 39 -12.15 5.57 -12.97
C PHE A 39 -11.90 6.96 -12.39
N ASN A 40 -10.65 7.29 -12.14
CA ASN A 40 -10.27 8.60 -11.64
C ASN A 40 -8.90 9.06 -12.17
N LEU A 41 -8.63 10.35 -12.02
CA LEU A 41 -7.39 10.97 -12.51
C LEU A 41 -6.13 10.35 -11.88
N PHE A 42 -6.19 9.94 -10.62
CA PHE A 42 -5.04 9.35 -9.92
C PHE A 42 -4.66 8.00 -10.52
N VAL A 43 -5.64 7.11 -10.76
CA VAL A 43 -5.44 5.80 -11.39
C VAL A 43 -4.83 5.95 -12.79
N LEU A 44 -5.37 6.89 -13.58
CA LEU A 44 -4.84 7.18 -14.92
C LEU A 44 -3.42 7.73 -14.86
N SER A 45 -3.14 8.69 -13.97
CA SER A 45 -1.80 9.28 -13.80
C SER A 45 -0.79 8.24 -13.37
N LYS A 46 -1.18 7.35 -12.45
CA LYS A 46 -0.37 6.22 -12.00
C LYS A 46 -0.09 5.24 -13.15
N GLY A 47 -1.09 4.89 -13.94
CA GLY A 47 -0.92 4.08 -15.15
C GLY A 47 0.02 4.73 -16.16
N ALA A 48 -0.15 6.03 -16.42
CA ALA A 48 0.67 6.78 -17.37
C ALA A 48 2.16 6.80 -16.97
N ILE A 49 2.49 7.14 -15.71
CA ILE A 49 3.89 7.13 -15.27
C ILE A 49 4.49 5.71 -15.28
N GLY A 50 3.68 4.67 -15.01
CA GLY A 50 4.11 3.27 -15.13
C GLY A 50 4.50 2.91 -16.56
N CYS A 51 3.67 3.26 -17.54
CA CYS A 51 3.97 3.09 -18.95
C CYS A 51 5.25 3.84 -19.36
N PHE A 52 5.39 5.11 -18.93
CA PHE A 52 6.59 5.90 -19.16
C PHE A 52 7.85 5.20 -18.60
N CYS A 53 7.84 4.82 -17.33
CA CYS A 53 8.97 4.15 -16.66
C CYS A 53 9.34 2.83 -17.37
N TYR A 54 8.33 2.04 -17.76
CA TYR A 54 8.53 0.80 -18.50
C TYR A 54 9.20 1.05 -19.85
N ILE A 55 8.70 2.01 -20.63
CA ILE A 55 9.25 2.35 -21.95
C ILE A 55 10.69 2.87 -21.83
N VAL A 56 10.95 3.74 -20.85
CA VAL A 56 12.30 4.25 -20.58
C VAL A 56 13.25 3.10 -20.23
N ALA A 57 12.89 2.26 -19.27
CA ALA A 57 13.70 1.11 -18.86
C ALA A 57 13.93 0.14 -20.01
N ARG A 58 12.91 -0.12 -20.83
CA ARG A 58 12.95 -0.97 -22.02
C ARG A 58 13.90 -0.41 -23.09
N SER A 59 13.99 0.92 -23.22
CA SER A 59 14.80 1.63 -24.21
C SER A 59 16.27 1.77 -23.81
N LEU A 60 16.61 1.61 -22.52
CA LEU A 60 17.99 1.74 -22.04
C LEU A 60 18.89 0.69 -22.70
N ARG A 61 20.01 1.15 -23.27
CA ARG A 61 21.01 0.28 -23.90
C ARG A 61 21.78 -0.56 -22.88
N GLN A 62 22.11 0.06 -21.74
CA GLN A 62 22.81 -0.60 -20.63
C GLN A 62 21.87 -0.68 -19.42
N LYS A 63 21.37 -1.87 -19.12
CA LYS A 63 20.43 -2.12 -18.03
C LYS A 63 21.04 -1.89 -16.64
N LEU A 64 22.36 -1.91 -16.55
CA LEU A 64 23.09 -1.63 -15.31
C LEU A 64 22.80 -0.22 -14.75
N TYR A 65 22.41 0.75 -15.58
CA TYR A 65 22.02 2.08 -15.12
C TYR A 65 20.84 2.04 -14.12
N ILE A 66 19.89 1.14 -14.32
CA ILE A 66 18.77 0.95 -13.38
C ILE A 66 19.30 0.56 -11.99
N SER A 67 20.27 -0.35 -11.95
CA SER A 67 20.92 -0.78 -10.71
C SER A 67 21.62 0.36 -10.00
N TRP A 68 22.31 1.24 -10.73
CA TRP A 68 22.97 2.42 -10.14
C TRP A 68 21.98 3.46 -9.66
N ILE A 69 20.87 3.66 -10.36
CA ILE A 69 19.79 4.57 -9.90
C ILE A 69 19.24 4.09 -8.56
N ILE A 70 18.96 2.78 -8.42
CA ILE A 70 18.51 2.20 -7.15
C ILE A 70 19.52 2.47 -6.03
N ILE A 71 20.82 2.26 -6.28
CA ILE A 71 21.88 2.51 -5.29
C ILE A 71 21.92 3.98 -4.88
N ILE A 72 21.89 4.91 -5.85
CA ILE A 72 21.98 6.35 -5.58
C ILE A 72 20.80 6.81 -4.71
N ILE A 73 19.58 6.41 -5.04
CA ILE A 73 18.40 6.75 -4.25
C ILE A 73 18.53 6.12 -2.85
N SER A 74 19.04 4.89 -2.74
CA SER A 74 19.20 4.20 -1.45
C SER A 74 20.26 4.85 -0.57
N VAL A 75 21.30 5.44 -1.14
CA VAL A 75 22.28 6.25 -0.37
C VAL A 75 21.60 7.46 0.24
N TYR A 76 20.78 8.18 -0.54
CA TYR A 76 20.00 9.31 -0.04
C TYR A 76 19.03 8.90 1.09
N GLU A 77 18.24 7.85 0.88
CA GLU A 77 17.31 7.34 1.89
C GLU A 77 18.03 6.87 3.16
N SER A 78 19.19 6.24 3.01
CA SER A 78 19.99 5.80 4.15
C SER A 78 20.56 6.99 4.92
N PHE A 79 21.04 8.02 4.23
CA PHE A 79 21.50 9.26 4.87
C PHE A 79 20.37 9.92 5.64
N LEU A 80 19.19 10.09 5.03
CA LEU A 80 18.01 10.67 5.69
C LEU A 80 17.60 9.83 6.91
N SER A 81 17.60 8.51 6.80
CA SER A 81 17.25 7.60 7.89
C SER A 81 18.21 7.73 9.08
N VAL A 82 19.50 7.89 8.83
CA VAL A 82 20.49 8.16 9.88
C VAL A 82 20.28 9.54 10.50
N CYS A 83 19.96 10.57 9.71
CA CYS A 83 19.61 11.88 10.23
C CYS A 83 18.36 11.82 11.12
N GLN A 84 17.35 11.04 10.75
CA GLN A 84 16.14 10.81 11.56
C GLN A 84 16.49 10.12 12.88
N GLN A 85 17.34 9.09 12.84
CA GLN A 85 17.82 8.41 14.05
C GLN A 85 18.58 9.33 15.01
N LEU A 86 19.36 10.28 14.47
CA LEU A 86 20.11 11.26 15.25
C LEU A 86 19.27 12.49 15.65
N HIS A 87 17.98 12.50 15.33
CA HIS A 87 17.06 13.63 15.54
C HIS A 87 17.49 14.93 14.82
N TRP A 88 18.28 14.82 13.75
CA TRP A 88 18.65 15.95 12.87
C TRP A 88 17.59 16.23 11.80
N ALA A 89 16.73 15.25 11.53
CA ALA A 89 15.60 15.38 10.63
C ALA A 89 14.36 14.78 11.29
N GLU A 90 13.18 15.35 11.01
CA GLU A 90 11.92 14.84 11.49
C GLU A 90 11.46 13.63 10.65
N SER A 91 10.83 12.67 11.33
CA SER A 91 10.14 11.56 10.65
C SER A 91 8.81 12.04 10.07
N LEU A 92 8.42 11.51 8.93
CA LEU A 92 7.10 11.74 8.34
C LEU A 92 5.96 11.02 9.10
N HIS A 93 6.29 10.22 10.11
CA HIS A 93 5.32 9.47 10.92
C HIS A 93 5.41 9.84 12.40
N ARG A 94 4.26 9.99 13.07
CA ARG A 94 4.21 10.44 14.48
C ARG A 94 4.81 9.44 15.48
N THR A 95 4.71 8.13 15.18
CA THR A 95 5.12 7.05 16.11
C THR A 95 6.40 6.34 15.69
N PHE A 96 6.80 6.41 14.43
CA PHE A 96 8.00 5.77 13.93
C PHE A 96 9.10 6.81 13.73
N GLU A 97 10.22 6.63 14.41
CA GLU A 97 11.34 7.57 14.34
C GLU A 97 12.06 7.54 12.98
N ILE A 98 12.12 6.37 12.34
CA ILE A 98 12.90 6.16 11.11
C ILE A 98 11.98 5.63 10.01
N THR A 99 11.75 6.46 9.01
CA THR A 99 10.87 6.16 7.87
C THR A 99 11.48 6.53 6.51
N GLY A 100 12.63 7.21 6.49
CA GLY A 100 13.11 7.86 5.26
C GLY A 100 12.04 8.80 4.70
N THR A 101 11.90 8.85 3.38
CA THR A 101 10.82 9.60 2.70
C THR A 101 9.52 8.80 2.57
N PHE A 102 9.48 7.54 3.02
CA PHE A 102 8.34 6.63 2.79
C PHE A 102 7.18 6.81 3.78
N GLY A 103 7.39 7.49 4.90
CA GLY A 103 6.38 7.61 5.96
C GLY A 103 6.05 6.29 6.68
N ASN A 104 6.68 5.17 6.30
CA ASN A 104 6.50 3.86 6.91
C ASN A 104 7.82 3.07 6.89
N PRO A 105 8.29 2.55 8.06
CA PRO A 105 9.54 1.81 8.14
C PRO A 105 9.54 0.51 7.32
N GLY A 106 8.38 -0.15 7.18
CA GLY A 106 8.26 -1.34 6.33
C GLY A 106 8.59 -1.06 4.86
N GLN A 107 8.15 0.09 4.33
CA GLN A 107 8.42 0.50 2.96
C GLN A 107 9.89 0.92 2.75
N LEU A 108 10.50 1.56 3.74
CA LEU A 108 11.94 1.82 3.76
C LEU A 108 12.71 0.48 3.71
N GLY A 109 12.29 -0.50 4.50
CA GLY A 109 12.94 -1.81 4.57
C GLY A 109 12.96 -2.57 3.26
N ILE A 110 11.87 -2.53 2.44
CA ILE A 110 11.93 -3.14 1.11
C ILE A 110 12.90 -2.40 0.20
N PHE A 111 12.90 -1.07 0.23
CA PHE A 111 13.81 -0.31 -0.62
C PHE A 111 15.27 -0.62 -0.29
N MET A 112 15.62 -0.75 1.00
CA MET A 112 16.94 -1.20 1.45
C MET A 112 17.24 -2.63 1.02
N SER A 113 16.26 -3.53 1.04
CA SER A 113 16.46 -4.91 0.58
C SER A 113 16.75 -5.01 -0.92
N LEU A 114 16.10 -4.18 -1.74
CA LEU A 114 16.41 -4.04 -3.17
C LEU A 114 17.84 -3.50 -3.36
N ALA A 115 18.22 -2.48 -2.61
CA ALA A 115 19.54 -1.86 -2.65
C ALA A 115 20.65 -2.86 -2.29
N ILE A 116 20.47 -3.63 -1.22
CA ILE A 116 21.39 -4.69 -0.80
C ILE A 116 21.54 -5.72 -1.91
N THR A 117 20.42 -6.19 -2.47
CA THR A 117 20.40 -7.22 -3.51
C THR A 117 21.14 -6.74 -4.77
N VAL A 118 20.86 -5.50 -5.20
CA VAL A 118 21.50 -4.88 -6.37
C VAL A 118 23.00 -4.64 -6.13
N ALA A 119 23.37 -4.05 -5.00
CA ALA A 119 24.76 -3.79 -4.64
C ALA A 119 25.57 -5.08 -4.52
N PHE A 120 25.00 -6.13 -3.92
CA PHE A 120 25.59 -7.46 -3.83
C PHE A 120 25.76 -8.08 -5.22
N GLY A 121 24.76 -7.92 -6.11
CA GLY A 121 24.85 -8.40 -7.49
C GLY A 121 25.99 -7.72 -8.28
N ILE A 122 26.13 -6.40 -8.17
CA ILE A 122 27.24 -5.67 -8.80
C ILE A 122 28.59 -6.09 -8.19
N PHE A 123 28.65 -6.25 -6.86
CA PHE A 123 29.85 -6.71 -6.15
C PHE A 123 30.34 -8.09 -6.66
N GLN A 124 29.42 -8.99 -7.01
CA GLN A 124 29.72 -10.33 -7.51
C GLN A 124 30.15 -10.33 -8.99
N MET A 125 29.94 -9.25 -9.74
CA MET A 125 30.37 -9.20 -11.14
C MET A 125 31.90 -9.39 -11.26
N GLN A 126 32.31 -10.45 -11.96
CA GLN A 126 33.74 -10.80 -12.15
C GLN A 126 34.51 -9.73 -12.93
N VAL A 127 33.82 -8.88 -13.71
CA VAL A 127 34.39 -7.77 -14.49
C VAL A 127 34.93 -6.65 -13.61
N LEU A 128 34.52 -6.58 -12.34
CA LEU A 128 34.95 -5.56 -11.38
C LEU A 128 36.33 -5.93 -10.79
N HIS A 129 37.39 -5.67 -11.52
CA HIS A 129 38.75 -5.78 -10.98
C HIS A 129 39.15 -4.61 -10.07
N ASN A 130 38.32 -3.56 -10.01
CA ASN A 130 38.59 -2.37 -9.19
C ASN A 130 38.34 -2.65 -7.70
N LYS A 131 39.44 -2.78 -6.94
CA LYS A 131 39.40 -3.02 -5.47
C LYS A 131 38.69 -1.90 -4.71
N LEU A 132 38.86 -0.64 -5.15
CA LEU A 132 38.21 0.53 -4.53
C LEU A 132 36.69 0.44 -4.67
N LEU A 133 36.18 0.12 -5.85
CA LEU A 133 34.74 -0.02 -6.07
C LEU A 133 34.15 -1.17 -5.24
N LYS A 134 34.87 -2.29 -5.09
CA LYS A 134 34.46 -3.37 -4.21
C LYS A 134 34.39 -2.93 -2.75
N LEU A 135 35.37 -2.14 -2.30
CA LEU A 135 35.38 -1.59 -0.95
C LEU A 135 34.18 -0.66 -0.72
N VAL A 136 33.92 0.25 -1.66
CA VAL A 136 32.75 1.17 -1.61
C VAL A 136 31.44 0.38 -1.55
N LEU A 137 31.25 -0.61 -2.44
CA LEU A 137 30.05 -1.45 -2.45
C LEU A 137 29.88 -2.23 -1.15
N SER A 138 30.97 -2.73 -0.54
CA SER A 138 30.93 -3.39 0.76
C SER A 138 30.44 -2.42 1.84
N GLY A 139 30.97 -1.20 1.88
CA GLY A 139 30.52 -0.15 2.80
C GLY A 139 29.05 0.20 2.62
N LEU A 140 28.59 0.33 1.36
CA LEU A 140 27.18 0.60 1.04
C LEU A 140 26.26 -0.55 1.48
N ILE A 141 26.66 -1.80 1.25
CA ILE A 141 25.88 -2.98 1.70
C ILE A 141 25.74 -2.96 3.23
N LEU A 142 26.81 -2.64 3.96
CA LEU A 142 26.75 -2.52 5.42
C LEU A 142 25.85 -1.38 5.87
N LEU A 143 25.91 -0.23 5.21
CA LEU A 143 25.04 0.92 5.48
C LEU A 143 23.55 0.57 5.23
N PHE A 144 23.24 -0.04 4.09
CA PHE A 144 21.87 -0.44 3.74
C PHE A 144 21.36 -1.53 4.69
N ALA A 145 22.23 -2.49 5.09
CA ALA A 145 21.88 -3.51 6.09
C ALA A 145 21.60 -2.88 7.47
N TYR A 146 22.38 -1.88 7.87
CA TYR A 146 22.14 -1.13 9.10
C TYR A 146 20.76 -0.44 9.09
N VAL A 147 20.43 0.29 8.03
CA VAL A 147 19.13 0.94 7.89
C VAL A 147 17.99 -0.08 7.80
N LEU A 148 18.21 -1.23 7.14
CA LEU A 148 17.24 -2.32 7.08
C LEU A 148 16.95 -2.89 8.48
N VAL A 149 17.96 -3.03 9.34
CA VAL A 149 17.77 -3.44 10.74
C VAL A 149 16.98 -2.38 11.51
N LEU A 150 17.34 -1.10 11.38
CA LEU A 150 16.63 0.01 12.02
C LEU A 150 15.16 0.10 11.60
N SER A 151 14.83 -0.25 10.36
CA SER A 151 13.45 -0.27 9.86
C SER A 151 12.58 -1.36 10.49
N ASP A 152 13.18 -2.36 11.17
CA ASP A 152 12.50 -3.52 11.78
C ASP A 152 11.54 -4.24 10.79
N SER A 153 11.90 -4.23 9.49
CA SER A 153 11.11 -4.80 8.42
C SER A 153 11.45 -6.27 8.18
N ARG A 154 10.75 -7.18 8.88
CA ARG A 154 10.96 -8.65 8.74
C ARG A 154 10.82 -9.13 7.29
N ALA A 155 9.82 -8.62 6.56
CA ALA A 155 9.63 -8.93 5.15
C ALA A 155 10.81 -8.43 4.30
N GLY A 156 11.39 -7.27 4.64
CA GLY A 156 12.59 -6.74 4.00
C GLY A 156 13.81 -7.63 4.24
N TRP A 157 14.01 -8.13 5.46
CA TRP A 157 15.11 -9.08 5.76
C TRP A 157 14.99 -10.35 4.93
N LEU A 158 13.80 -10.94 4.89
CA LEU A 158 13.53 -12.15 4.09
C LEU A 158 13.76 -11.90 2.60
N ALA A 159 13.29 -10.76 2.09
CA ALA A 159 13.46 -10.37 0.69
C ALA A 159 14.95 -10.20 0.32
N ALA A 160 15.74 -9.50 1.15
CA ALA A 160 17.17 -9.33 0.94
C ALA A 160 17.92 -10.67 0.96
N MET A 161 17.63 -11.54 1.93
CA MET A 161 18.25 -12.86 2.02
C MET A 161 17.97 -13.73 0.79
N ILE A 162 16.71 -13.79 0.34
CA ILE A 162 16.33 -14.61 -0.82
C ILE A 162 16.91 -14.01 -2.11
N GLY A 163 16.85 -12.69 -2.30
CA GLY A 163 17.41 -12.02 -3.47
C GLY A 163 18.92 -12.18 -3.59
N CYS A 164 19.66 -11.95 -2.49
CA CYS A 164 21.12 -12.17 -2.45
C CYS A 164 21.47 -13.64 -2.61
N GLY A 165 20.73 -14.56 -1.97
CA GLY A 165 20.92 -15.99 -2.06
C GLY A 165 20.76 -16.51 -3.50
N PHE A 166 19.73 -16.00 -4.24
CA PHE A 166 19.52 -16.29 -5.65
C PHE A 166 20.72 -15.85 -6.50
N ILE A 167 21.20 -14.62 -6.32
CA ILE A 167 22.37 -14.09 -7.05
C ILE A 167 23.62 -14.93 -6.73
N TRP A 168 23.86 -15.19 -5.45
CA TRP A 168 25.01 -15.96 -5.01
C TRP A 168 25.03 -17.39 -5.59
N TYR A 169 23.89 -18.08 -5.55
CA TYR A 169 23.72 -19.42 -6.11
C TYR A 169 24.07 -19.46 -7.60
N LYS A 170 23.60 -18.46 -8.37
CA LYS A 170 23.83 -18.41 -9.81
C LYS A 170 25.24 -18.00 -10.21
N TYR A 171 25.88 -17.09 -9.44
CA TYR A 171 27.25 -16.62 -9.75
C TYR A 171 28.32 -17.68 -9.47
N ARG A 172 28.18 -18.44 -8.42
CA ARG A 172 29.15 -19.45 -8.00
C ARG A 172 29.12 -20.72 -8.87
N GLY A 173 28.17 -20.82 -9.81
CA GLY A 173 27.93 -22.06 -10.53
C GLY A 173 27.38 -23.12 -9.56
N TYR A 174 27.07 -24.29 -10.08
CA TYR A 174 26.56 -25.39 -9.26
C TYR A 174 27.63 -25.80 -8.23
N LEU A 175 27.68 -25.11 -7.11
CA LEU A 175 28.26 -25.72 -5.92
C LEU A 175 27.55 -27.04 -5.78
N LYS A 176 28.30 -28.16 -5.78
CA LYS A 176 27.77 -29.46 -5.32
C LYS A 176 27.47 -29.30 -3.82
N ILE A 177 26.44 -28.49 -3.51
CA ILE A 177 25.97 -28.33 -2.13
C ILE A 177 25.48 -29.71 -1.74
N ARG A 178 26.16 -30.33 -0.79
CA ARG A 178 25.76 -31.64 -0.27
C ARG A 178 24.35 -31.50 0.29
N LEU A 179 23.50 -32.49 0.08
CA LEU A 179 22.09 -32.49 0.50
C LEU A 179 21.91 -32.05 1.97
N TRP A 180 22.80 -32.47 2.85
CA TRP A 180 22.75 -32.08 4.27
C TRP A 180 22.93 -30.56 4.50
N VAL A 181 23.74 -29.87 3.67
CA VAL A 181 23.87 -28.39 3.75
C VAL A 181 22.55 -27.72 3.35
N CYS A 182 21.88 -28.22 2.30
CA CYS A 182 20.55 -27.75 1.92
C CYS A 182 19.53 -27.95 3.07
N CYS A 183 19.57 -29.12 3.72
CA CYS A 183 18.71 -29.42 4.87
C CYS A 183 18.99 -28.49 6.07
N ILE A 184 20.26 -28.20 6.36
CA ILE A 184 20.63 -27.25 7.43
C ILE A 184 20.15 -25.82 7.09
N LEU A 185 20.38 -25.35 5.86
CA LEU A 185 19.91 -24.03 5.44
C LEU A 185 18.39 -23.93 5.46
N LEU A 186 17.67 -24.99 5.07
CA LEU A 186 16.23 -25.08 5.20
C LEU A 186 15.80 -25.01 6.66
N LEU A 187 16.43 -25.78 7.54
CA LEU A 187 16.12 -25.80 8.97
C LEU A 187 16.36 -24.41 9.60
N ILE A 188 17.50 -23.77 9.32
CA ILE A 188 17.79 -22.41 9.78
C ILE A 188 16.72 -21.44 9.25
N GLY A 189 16.32 -21.53 7.98
CA GLY A 189 15.25 -20.72 7.40
C GLY A 189 13.92 -20.89 8.14
N VAL A 190 13.53 -22.13 8.43
CA VAL A 190 12.32 -22.44 9.21
C VAL A 190 12.40 -21.87 10.62
N LEU A 191 13.53 -22.05 11.31
CA LEU A 191 13.73 -21.50 12.67
C LEU A 191 13.68 -19.96 12.68
N LEU A 192 14.23 -19.30 11.66
CA LEU A 192 14.16 -17.85 11.51
C LEU A 192 12.71 -17.37 11.27
N ILE A 193 11.94 -18.11 10.46
CA ILE A 193 10.51 -17.79 10.22
C ILE A 193 9.72 -17.96 11.52
N ILE A 194 9.94 -19.03 12.25
CA ILE A 194 9.29 -19.28 13.55
C ILE A 194 9.69 -18.19 14.56
N GLY A 195 10.98 -17.88 14.67
CA GLY A 195 11.45 -16.80 15.54
C GLY A 195 10.86 -15.43 15.17
N ALA A 196 10.79 -15.09 13.89
CA ALA A 196 10.17 -13.87 13.40
C ALA A 196 8.65 -13.80 13.65
N TYR A 197 7.96 -14.95 13.67
CA TYR A 197 6.55 -15.03 14.06
C TYR A 197 6.37 -14.68 15.53
N TYR A 198 7.09 -15.34 16.44
CA TYR A 198 6.96 -15.11 17.88
C TYR A 198 7.44 -13.71 18.30
N TYR A 199 8.42 -13.14 17.61
CA TYR A 199 8.93 -11.78 17.89
C TYR A 199 7.85 -10.69 17.75
N LYS A 200 6.91 -10.83 16.77
CA LYS A 200 5.78 -9.89 16.55
C LYS A 200 4.50 -10.67 16.22
N GLN A 201 4.07 -11.52 17.14
CA GLN A 201 2.93 -12.42 16.94
C GLN A 201 1.64 -11.66 16.60
N ASP A 202 1.35 -10.55 17.29
CA ASP A 202 0.14 -9.74 17.03
C ASP A 202 0.11 -9.18 15.62
N SER A 203 1.24 -8.70 15.11
CA SER A 203 1.33 -8.23 13.73
C SER A 203 1.16 -9.35 12.70
N ALA A 204 1.59 -10.58 13.01
CA ALA A 204 1.38 -11.73 12.15
C ALA A 204 -0.08 -12.18 12.17
N ASN A 205 -0.66 -12.32 13.35
CA ASN A 205 -2.06 -12.70 13.56
C ASN A 205 -3.02 -11.64 12.99
N GLY A 206 -2.70 -10.35 13.10
CA GLY A 206 -3.45 -9.27 12.46
C GLY A 206 -3.49 -9.43 10.94
N ARG A 207 -2.39 -9.83 10.31
CA ARG A 207 -2.38 -10.13 8.85
C ARG A 207 -3.22 -11.35 8.51
N LEU A 208 -3.21 -12.40 9.35
CA LEU A 208 -4.05 -13.57 9.14
C LEU A 208 -5.55 -13.20 9.19
N LEU A 209 -5.95 -12.33 10.12
CA LEU A 209 -7.31 -11.78 10.15
C LEU A 209 -7.64 -11.07 8.85
N ILE A 210 -6.76 -10.13 8.43
CA ILE A 210 -6.95 -9.35 7.20
C ILE A 210 -7.09 -10.28 6.00
N TRP A 211 -6.22 -11.27 5.86
CA TRP A 211 -6.24 -12.22 4.73
C TRP A 211 -7.48 -13.10 4.73
N ARG A 212 -7.96 -13.50 5.90
CA ARG A 212 -9.21 -14.27 6.03
C ARG A 212 -10.40 -13.47 5.52
N ILE A 213 -10.55 -12.22 5.98
CA ILE A 213 -11.62 -11.32 5.53
C ILE A 213 -11.47 -11.00 4.03
N THR A 214 -10.24 -10.79 3.56
CA THR A 214 -9.96 -10.56 2.14
C THR A 214 -10.35 -11.77 1.27
N ALA A 215 -10.19 -12.99 1.80
CA ALA A 215 -10.63 -14.20 1.09
C ALA A 215 -12.16 -14.25 0.93
N ASP A 216 -12.91 -13.78 1.92
CA ASP A 216 -14.38 -13.66 1.80
C ASP A 216 -14.75 -12.64 0.71
N MET A 217 -14.04 -11.48 0.63
CA MET A 217 -14.22 -10.52 -0.47
C MET A 217 -13.96 -11.15 -1.85
N ILE A 218 -12.86 -11.90 -1.98
CA ILE A 218 -12.53 -12.61 -3.25
C ILE A 218 -13.62 -13.63 -3.61
N ALA A 219 -14.17 -14.33 -2.61
CA ALA A 219 -15.21 -15.34 -2.82
C ALA A 219 -16.53 -14.73 -3.32
N ASP A 220 -16.85 -13.49 -2.92
CA ASP A 220 -18.07 -12.80 -3.36
C ASP A 220 -18.00 -12.32 -4.82
N SER A 221 -16.81 -11.96 -5.32
CA SER A 221 -16.61 -11.57 -6.73
C SER A 221 -15.34 -12.19 -7.35
N PRO A 222 -15.32 -13.54 -7.57
CA PRO A 222 -14.08 -14.24 -7.89
C PRO A 222 -13.55 -13.99 -9.30
N ILE A 223 -14.39 -13.67 -10.29
CA ILE A 223 -13.99 -13.59 -11.70
C ILE A 223 -13.58 -12.15 -12.08
N ALA A 224 -14.47 -11.21 -11.85
CA ALA A 224 -14.28 -9.80 -12.26
C ALA A 224 -13.63 -8.94 -11.16
N GLY A 225 -13.64 -9.41 -9.91
CA GLY A 225 -13.29 -8.61 -8.74
C GLY A 225 -14.34 -7.55 -8.42
N HIS A 226 -14.04 -6.72 -7.45
CA HIS A 226 -14.89 -5.60 -6.99
C HIS A 226 -14.57 -4.27 -7.69
N GLY A 227 -13.58 -4.25 -8.60
CA GLY A 227 -13.11 -3.03 -9.27
C GLY A 227 -11.91 -2.37 -8.58
N ILE A 228 -11.22 -1.53 -9.35
CA ILE A 228 -10.01 -0.84 -8.89
C ILE A 228 -10.35 0.12 -7.74
N GLY A 229 -9.59 0.04 -6.64
CA GLY A 229 -9.78 0.87 -5.44
C GLY A 229 -10.97 0.44 -4.57
N SER A 230 -11.51 -0.76 -4.77
CA SER A 230 -12.63 -1.29 -3.95
C SER A 230 -12.19 -1.72 -2.56
N PHE A 231 -10.97 -2.23 -2.40
CA PHE A 231 -10.51 -2.75 -1.12
C PHE A 231 -10.69 -1.75 0.04
N PRO A 232 -10.20 -0.51 0.01
CA PRO A 232 -10.40 0.45 1.09
C PRO A 232 -11.86 0.88 1.27
N LYS A 233 -12.70 0.75 0.23
CA LYS A 233 -14.14 1.12 0.30
C LYS A 233 -14.98 0.07 1.01
N GLU A 234 -14.61 -1.19 0.92
CA GLU A 234 -15.48 -2.30 1.33
C GLU A 234 -14.94 -3.10 2.51
N TYR A 235 -13.62 -3.20 2.67
CA TYR A 235 -13.01 -4.07 3.67
C TYR A 235 -13.58 -3.90 5.07
N MET A 236 -13.80 -2.66 5.54
CA MET A 236 -14.30 -2.42 6.91
C MET A 236 -15.73 -2.93 7.12
N TYR A 237 -16.56 -2.97 6.08
CA TYR A 237 -17.89 -3.59 6.15
C TYR A 237 -17.79 -5.12 6.24
N TYR A 238 -16.87 -5.75 5.48
CA TYR A 238 -16.58 -7.17 5.62
C TYR A 238 -16.01 -7.51 7.00
N GLN A 239 -15.15 -6.64 7.56
CA GLN A 239 -14.63 -6.81 8.93
C GLN A 239 -15.76 -6.75 9.96
N ALA A 240 -16.70 -5.82 9.85
CA ALA A 240 -17.87 -5.75 10.70
C ALA A 240 -18.74 -7.03 10.59
N CYS A 241 -19.04 -7.47 9.38
CA CYS A 241 -19.77 -8.73 9.15
C CYS A 241 -19.04 -9.95 9.72
N TYR A 242 -17.71 -10.00 9.60
CA TYR A 242 -16.91 -11.08 10.19
C TYR A 242 -17.08 -11.14 11.71
N PHE A 243 -17.00 -10.01 12.43
CA PHE A 243 -17.15 -9.99 13.87
C PHE A 243 -18.59 -10.19 14.36
N GLN A 244 -19.59 -9.79 13.57
CA GLN A 244 -20.99 -10.15 13.83
C GLN A 244 -21.22 -11.66 13.76
N LYS A 245 -20.63 -12.33 12.76
CA LYS A 245 -20.71 -13.80 12.59
C LYS A 245 -19.84 -14.56 13.61
N ASN A 246 -18.76 -13.95 14.11
CA ASN A 246 -17.80 -14.56 15.02
C ASN A 246 -17.61 -13.70 16.28
N PRO A 247 -18.64 -13.60 17.15
CA PRO A 247 -18.60 -12.72 18.31
C PRO A 247 -17.53 -13.11 19.35
N ASP A 248 -17.03 -14.33 19.33
CA ASP A 248 -15.99 -14.83 20.25
C ASP A 248 -14.61 -14.95 19.60
N SER A 249 -14.39 -14.28 18.45
CA SER A 249 -13.12 -14.32 17.75
C SER A 249 -11.96 -13.78 18.61
N GLN A 250 -10.89 -14.55 18.73
CA GLN A 250 -9.63 -14.14 19.37
C GLN A 250 -8.94 -12.95 18.68
N TYR A 251 -9.36 -12.60 17.45
CA TYR A 251 -8.76 -11.51 16.68
C TYR A 251 -9.39 -10.13 16.99
N LYS A 252 -10.38 -10.02 17.89
CA LYS A 252 -11.03 -8.72 18.20
C LYS A 252 -10.03 -7.64 18.58
N ILE A 253 -9.04 -7.98 19.43
CA ILE A 253 -8.03 -7.04 19.91
C ILE A 253 -7.07 -6.57 18.79
N LEU A 254 -6.95 -7.35 17.72
CA LEU A 254 -6.09 -7.04 16.57
C LEU A 254 -6.80 -6.24 15.49
N ALA A 255 -8.13 -6.11 15.58
CA ALA A 255 -8.92 -5.32 14.63
C ALA A 255 -8.49 -3.86 14.62
N ASP A 256 -8.38 -3.28 13.41
CA ASP A 256 -8.06 -1.87 13.20
C ASP A 256 -8.67 -1.37 11.88
N ASN A 257 -8.52 -0.07 11.58
CA ASN A 257 -8.90 0.46 10.28
C ASN A 257 -7.88 0.02 9.22
N ILE A 258 -8.32 -0.79 8.29
CA ILE A 258 -7.45 -1.39 7.28
C ILE A 258 -7.81 -0.84 5.91
N ILE A 259 -6.82 -0.30 5.21
CA ILE A 259 -6.93 0.23 3.86
C ILE A 259 -6.11 -0.55 2.82
N TYR A 260 -5.33 -1.55 3.27
CA TYR A 260 -4.49 -2.41 2.43
C TYR A 260 -4.52 -3.86 2.93
N PRO A 261 -4.54 -4.88 2.05
CA PRO A 261 -4.56 -6.29 2.47
C PRO A 261 -3.19 -6.83 2.94
N TYR A 262 -2.13 -6.02 2.92
CA TYR A 262 -0.74 -6.44 3.20
C TYR A 262 -0.28 -7.64 2.35
N ASN A 263 -0.84 -7.77 1.15
CA ASN A 263 -0.48 -8.74 0.13
C ASN A 263 -0.98 -8.24 -1.23
N GLU A 264 -0.06 -7.96 -2.15
CA GLU A 264 -0.39 -7.41 -3.48
C GLU A 264 -1.20 -8.38 -4.34
N PHE A 265 -0.96 -9.68 -4.19
CA PHE A 265 -1.71 -10.69 -4.95
C PHE A 265 -3.16 -10.78 -4.49
N PHE A 266 -3.40 -10.61 -3.19
CA PHE A 266 -4.76 -10.52 -2.66
C PHE A 266 -5.45 -9.22 -3.11
N LEU A 267 -4.72 -8.10 -3.13
CA LEU A 267 -5.25 -6.84 -3.66
C LEU A 267 -5.69 -7.00 -5.12
N ILE A 268 -4.81 -7.57 -5.95
CA ILE A 268 -5.12 -7.82 -7.37
C ILE A 268 -6.34 -8.76 -7.51
N ALA A 269 -6.43 -9.80 -6.67
CA ALA A 269 -7.55 -10.74 -6.70
C ALA A 269 -8.87 -10.09 -6.27
N VAL A 270 -8.87 -9.20 -5.26
CA VAL A 270 -10.06 -8.43 -4.87
C VAL A 270 -10.48 -7.46 -5.97
N GLU A 271 -9.53 -6.70 -6.54
CA GLU A 271 -9.85 -5.62 -7.46
C GLU A 271 -10.13 -6.10 -8.90
N LEU A 272 -9.39 -7.11 -9.37
CA LEU A 272 -9.42 -7.58 -10.76
C LEU A 272 -9.84 -9.04 -10.91
N GLY A 273 -10.19 -9.71 -9.82
CA GLY A 273 -10.57 -11.12 -9.80
C GLY A 273 -9.42 -12.05 -10.16
N ILE A 274 -9.77 -13.32 -10.40
CA ILE A 274 -8.81 -14.38 -10.74
C ILE A 274 -8.11 -14.13 -12.08
N LEU A 275 -8.75 -13.43 -13.00
CA LEU A 275 -8.15 -13.10 -14.30
C LEU A 275 -6.96 -12.16 -14.14
N GLY A 276 -7.13 -11.08 -13.33
CA GLY A 276 -6.04 -10.17 -13.01
C GLY A 276 -4.91 -10.87 -12.27
N LEU A 277 -5.25 -11.68 -11.27
CA LEU A 277 -4.28 -12.49 -10.52
C LEU A 277 -3.50 -13.44 -11.44
N PHE A 278 -4.18 -14.15 -12.35
CA PHE A 278 -3.54 -15.07 -13.28
C PHE A 278 -2.50 -14.37 -14.17
N ILE A 279 -2.83 -13.20 -14.72
CA ILE A 279 -1.87 -12.43 -15.53
C ILE A 279 -0.70 -11.92 -14.70
N ALA A 280 -0.95 -11.44 -13.48
CA ALA A 280 0.12 -11.00 -12.57
C ALA A 280 1.08 -12.15 -12.23
N LEU A 281 0.56 -13.34 -11.94
CA LEU A 281 1.36 -14.54 -11.70
C LEU A 281 2.12 -14.98 -12.96
N ALA A 282 1.50 -14.91 -14.15
CA ALA A 282 2.17 -15.19 -15.41
C ALA A 282 3.35 -14.23 -15.67
N ILE A 283 3.18 -12.94 -15.39
CA ILE A 283 4.28 -11.95 -15.45
C ILE A 283 5.39 -12.37 -14.48
N CYS A 284 5.08 -12.69 -13.23
CA CYS A 284 6.06 -13.14 -12.26
C CYS A 284 6.83 -14.38 -12.75
N ILE A 285 6.14 -15.39 -13.27
CA ILE A 285 6.74 -16.62 -13.78
C ILE A 285 7.69 -16.32 -14.96
N VAL A 286 7.23 -15.54 -15.95
CA VAL A 286 8.08 -15.18 -17.10
C VAL A 286 9.31 -14.40 -16.65
N VAL A 287 9.16 -13.48 -15.70
CA VAL A 287 10.30 -12.71 -15.15
C VAL A 287 11.26 -13.63 -14.39
N LEU A 288 10.76 -14.54 -13.56
CA LEU A 288 11.58 -15.50 -12.82
C LEU A 288 12.38 -16.41 -13.76
N LEU A 289 11.75 -16.93 -14.82
CA LEU A 289 12.44 -17.74 -15.84
C LEU A 289 13.55 -16.93 -16.54
N ASN A 290 13.31 -15.65 -16.83
CA ASN A 290 14.31 -14.78 -17.44
C ASN A 290 15.41 -14.33 -16.46
N ALA A 291 15.12 -14.22 -15.18
CA ALA A 291 16.09 -13.92 -14.13
C ALA A 291 17.21 -14.96 -14.03
N LEU A 292 16.97 -16.19 -14.52
CA LEU A 292 17.97 -17.23 -14.58
C LEU A 292 19.07 -16.96 -15.62
N GLN A 293 18.88 -16.03 -16.54
CA GLN A 293 19.87 -15.63 -17.53
C GLN A 293 20.93 -14.72 -16.90
N LYS A 294 22.19 -14.89 -17.33
CA LYS A 294 23.34 -14.17 -16.74
C LYS A 294 23.18 -12.64 -16.80
N ASP A 295 22.66 -12.13 -17.91
CA ASP A 295 22.50 -10.68 -18.13
C ASP A 295 21.37 -10.05 -17.27
N ASN A 296 20.46 -10.87 -16.76
CA ASN A 296 19.33 -10.44 -15.94
C ASN A 296 19.54 -10.67 -14.44
N LEU A 297 20.65 -11.27 -14.05
CA LEU A 297 20.82 -11.81 -12.70
C LEU A 297 20.63 -10.78 -11.60
N ILE A 298 21.13 -9.55 -11.78
CA ILE A 298 21.02 -8.48 -10.77
C ILE A 298 19.59 -7.99 -10.65
N LEU A 299 18.97 -7.59 -11.77
CA LEU A 299 17.59 -7.12 -11.77
C LEU A 299 16.60 -8.24 -11.45
N GLY A 300 16.90 -9.47 -11.85
CA GLY A 300 16.15 -10.66 -11.50
C GLY A 300 16.15 -10.94 -9.99
N GLY A 301 17.32 -10.85 -9.36
CA GLY A 301 17.43 -10.96 -7.90
C GLY A 301 16.66 -9.86 -7.17
N ALA A 302 16.74 -8.62 -7.66
CA ALA A 302 15.96 -7.50 -7.13
C ALA A 302 14.44 -7.72 -7.31
N PHE A 303 14.01 -8.24 -8.46
CA PHE A 303 12.60 -8.56 -8.70
C PHE A 303 12.11 -9.68 -7.78
N ILE A 304 12.92 -10.73 -7.55
CA ILE A 304 12.61 -11.79 -6.59
C ILE A 304 12.41 -11.20 -5.19
N ALA A 305 13.33 -10.34 -4.73
CA ALA A 305 13.20 -9.66 -3.44
C ALA A 305 11.91 -8.82 -3.39
N PHE A 306 11.57 -8.11 -4.46
CA PHE A 306 10.35 -7.33 -4.56
C PHE A 306 9.09 -8.20 -4.47
N VAL A 307 9.04 -9.33 -5.18
CA VAL A 307 7.91 -10.27 -5.15
C VAL A 307 7.72 -10.87 -3.76
N ILE A 308 8.81 -11.31 -3.11
CA ILE A 308 8.75 -11.85 -1.73
C ILE A 308 8.18 -10.81 -0.77
N PHE A 309 8.62 -9.56 -0.87
CA PHE A 309 8.06 -8.51 -0.02
C PHE A 309 6.58 -8.23 -0.33
N SER A 310 6.20 -8.24 -1.60
CA SER A 310 4.81 -8.01 -2.05
C SER A 310 3.82 -9.04 -1.52
N MET A 311 4.29 -10.22 -1.09
CA MET A 311 3.46 -11.22 -0.41
C MET A 311 3.11 -10.84 1.04
N PHE A 312 3.82 -9.87 1.63
CA PHE A 312 3.65 -9.48 3.04
C PHE A 312 3.45 -7.98 3.25
N SER A 313 3.28 -7.20 2.20
CA SER A 313 3.15 -5.75 2.26
C SER A 313 2.41 -5.18 1.03
N TYR A 314 2.40 -3.86 0.89
CA TYR A 314 1.67 -3.10 -0.13
C TYR A 314 2.57 -2.09 -0.89
N PRO A 315 3.64 -2.54 -1.57
CA PRO A 315 4.57 -1.63 -2.27
C PRO A 315 3.90 -0.81 -3.37
N SER A 316 2.81 -1.28 -3.97
CA SER A 316 2.08 -0.56 -5.01
C SER A 316 1.46 0.77 -4.53
N HIS A 317 1.25 0.94 -3.23
CA HIS A 317 0.70 2.16 -2.64
C HIS A 317 1.76 3.20 -2.27
N THR A 318 3.04 2.86 -2.36
CA THR A 318 4.15 3.80 -2.16
C THR A 318 4.74 4.17 -3.51
N PHE A 319 4.70 5.46 -3.85
CA PHE A 319 5.04 5.95 -5.19
C PHE A 319 6.40 5.45 -5.70
N LEU A 320 7.46 5.59 -4.90
CA LEU A 320 8.80 5.18 -5.29
C LEU A 320 8.91 3.66 -5.51
N LEU A 321 8.28 2.85 -4.66
CA LEU A 321 8.27 1.39 -4.81
C LEU A 321 7.41 0.95 -5.99
N TRP A 322 6.29 1.63 -6.21
CA TRP A 322 5.41 1.31 -7.33
C TRP A 322 6.12 1.52 -8.68
N ILE A 323 6.85 2.62 -8.88
CA ILE A 323 7.61 2.86 -10.13
C ILE A 323 8.80 1.90 -10.30
N MET A 324 9.29 1.27 -9.23
CA MET A 324 10.32 0.23 -9.36
C MET A 324 9.83 -0.98 -10.17
N THR A 325 8.56 -1.36 -10.04
CA THR A 325 7.99 -2.50 -10.79
C THR A 325 8.19 -2.36 -12.31
N PRO A 326 7.69 -1.30 -12.99
CA PRO A 326 7.91 -1.11 -14.42
C PRO A 326 9.41 -0.95 -14.79
N PHE A 327 10.24 -0.35 -13.92
CA PHE A 327 11.68 -0.27 -14.16
C PHE A 327 12.34 -1.65 -14.12
N LEU A 328 12.01 -2.49 -13.17
CA LEU A 328 12.52 -3.86 -13.07
C LEU A 328 12.06 -4.71 -14.26
N LEU A 329 10.77 -4.63 -14.63
CA LEU A 329 10.20 -5.36 -15.76
C LEU A 329 10.82 -4.92 -17.11
N GLY A 330 10.89 -3.62 -17.37
CA GLY A 330 11.46 -3.07 -18.60
C GLY A 330 12.97 -3.22 -18.69
N GLY A 331 13.65 -3.32 -17.55
CA GLY A 331 15.10 -3.49 -17.46
C GLY A 331 15.59 -4.88 -17.81
N MET A 332 14.72 -5.91 -17.80
CA MET A 332 15.13 -7.27 -18.11
C MET A 332 15.24 -7.55 -19.61
N ASN A 333 16.26 -8.30 -20.00
CA ASN A 333 16.38 -8.85 -21.34
C ASN A 333 15.57 -10.14 -21.40
N VAL A 334 14.36 -10.09 -21.95
CA VAL A 334 13.51 -11.27 -22.08
C VAL A 334 14.00 -12.16 -23.21
N TRP A 335 14.01 -13.47 -22.98
CA TRP A 335 14.37 -14.46 -23.96
C TRP A 335 13.63 -14.21 -25.28
N GLN A 336 14.36 -14.24 -26.41
CA GLN A 336 13.96 -13.69 -27.70
C GLN A 336 12.89 -14.51 -28.46
N GLY A 337 11.86 -14.95 -27.79
CA GLY A 337 10.61 -15.26 -28.46
C GLY A 337 10.01 -13.95 -28.97
N ILE A 338 10.36 -13.54 -30.18
CA ILE A 338 9.68 -12.43 -30.85
C ILE A 338 8.25 -12.90 -31.07
N VAL A 339 7.34 -12.44 -30.23
CA VAL A 339 5.91 -12.78 -30.36
C VAL A 339 5.32 -12.03 -31.56
N CYS A 340 5.73 -10.77 -31.75
CA CYS A 340 5.24 -9.96 -32.84
C CYS A 340 6.25 -8.87 -33.23
N LYS A 341 6.29 -8.52 -34.52
CA LYS A 341 6.99 -7.35 -35.05
C LYS A 341 5.96 -6.31 -35.44
N LEU A 342 5.84 -5.25 -34.64
CA LEU A 342 4.96 -4.14 -34.99
C LEU A 342 5.72 -3.13 -35.86
N PRO A 343 5.15 -2.67 -36.96
CA PRO A 343 5.76 -1.65 -37.82
C PRO A 343 5.64 -0.24 -37.20
N LEU A 344 5.86 -0.15 -35.88
CA LEU A 344 5.83 1.11 -35.15
C LEU A 344 7.20 1.81 -35.27
N LYS A 345 7.16 3.07 -35.67
CA LYS A 345 8.36 3.92 -35.69
C LYS A 345 8.73 4.27 -34.24
N LYS A 346 10.03 4.27 -33.89
CA LYS A 346 10.51 4.72 -32.56
C LYS A 346 9.94 6.08 -32.13
N PHE A 347 9.72 6.98 -33.08
CA PHE A 347 9.09 8.28 -32.86
C PHE A 347 7.73 8.17 -32.15
N ILE A 348 6.90 7.16 -32.49
CA ILE A 348 5.59 6.95 -31.86
C ILE A 348 5.78 6.57 -30.38
N ILE A 349 6.76 5.71 -30.07
CA ILE A 349 7.06 5.30 -28.69
C ILE A 349 7.50 6.49 -27.84
N TYR A 350 8.38 7.36 -28.39
CA TYR A 350 8.79 8.57 -27.68
C TYR A 350 7.62 9.57 -27.53
N GLY A 351 6.77 9.70 -28.55
CA GLY A 351 5.57 10.51 -28.46
C GLY A 351 4.62 10.02 -27.35
N VAL A 352 4.36 8.71 -27.27
CA VAL A 352 3.55 8.12 -26.20
C VAL A 352 4.19 8.38 -24.82
N SER A 353 5.53 8.22 -24.71
CA SER A 353 6.24 8.48 -23.45
C SER A 353 6.09 9.93 -22.98
N ILE A 354 6.18 10.90 -23.90
CA ILE A 354 5.99 12.33 -23.58
C ILE A 354 4.54 12.58 -23.12
N VAL A 355 3.55 12.04 -23.83
CA VAL A 355 2.14 12.17 -23.46
C VAL A 355 1.90 11.59 -22.06
N CYS A 356 2.43 10.41 -21.77
CA CYS A 356 2.33 9.79 -20.44
C CYS A 356 2.94 10.68 -19.34
N LEU A 357 4.11 11.27 -19.59
CA LEU A 357 4.78 12.16 -18.64
C LEU A 357 3.97 13.46 -18.43
N CYS A 358 3.46 14.06 -19.49
CA CYS A 358 2.60 15.26 -19.39
C CYS A 358 1.32 14.96 -18.59
N PHE A 359 0.72 13.80 -18.82
CA PHE A 359 -0.49 13.40 -18.10
C PHE A 359 -0.22 13.16 -16.62
N PHE A 360 0.89 12.52 -16.27
CA PHE A 360 1.33 12.35 -14.89
C PHE A 360 1.61 13.70 -14.22
N SER A 361 2.32 14.62 -14.90
CA SER A 361 2.60 15.97 -14.39
C SER A 361 1.33 16.75 -14.11
N TYR A 362 0.31 16.59 -14.97
CA TYR A 362 -1.01 17.16 -14.75
C TYR A 362 -1.69 16.60 -13.50
N GLY A 363 -1.61 15.28 -13.26
CA GLY A 363 -2.13 14.65 -12.06
C GLY A 363 -1.46 15.17 -10.78
N CYS A 364 -0.13 15.33 -10.78
CA CYS A 364 0.61 15.93 -9.67
C CYS A 364 0.21 17.41 -9.42
N TYR A 365 0.03 18.17 -10.47
CA TYR A 365 -0.43 19.55 -10.38
C TYR A 365 -1.85 19.66 -9.78
N ARG A 366 -2.76 18.77 -10.18
CA ARG A 366 -4.11 18.70 -9.61
C ARG A 366 -4.08 18.33 -8.13
N TYR A 367 -3.27 17.34 -7.75
CA TYR A 367 -3.06 17.00 -6.33
C TYR A 367 -2.58 18.20 -5.51
N TYR A 368 -1.56 18.91 -6.02
CA TYR A 368 -1.01 20.08 -5.35
C TYR A 368 -2.07 21.19 -5.13
N ILE A 369 -2.91 21.46 -6.14
CA ILE A 369 -3.99 22.45 -6.01
C ILE A 369 -4.99 22.01 -4.92
N LEU A 370 -5.45 20.74 -4.93
CA LEU A 370 -6.38 20.23 -3.95
C LEU A 370 -5.83 20.33 -2.52
N ASP A 371 -4.60 19.89 -2.31
CA ASP A 371 -3.91 19.96 -1.02
C ASP A 371 -3.74 21.41 -0.52
N SER A 372 -3.33 22.31 -1.41
CA SER A 372 -3.16 23.74 -1.09
C SER A 372 -4.47 24.39 -0.70
N SER A 373 -5.56 24.13 -1.43
CA SER A 373 -6.88 24.68 -1.13
C SER A 373 -7.41 24.17 0.22
N ILE A 374 -7.24 22.89 0.53
CA ILE A 374 -7.66 22.34 1.83
C ILE A 374 -6.87 22.98 2.97
N LYS A 375 -5.56 23.15 2.80
CA LYS A 375 -4.71 23.83 3.80
C LYS A 375 -5.12 25.28 4.01
N GLU A 376 -5.55 25.99 2.97
CA GLU A 376 -6.04 27.37 3.04
C GLU A 376 -7.35 27.44 3.84
N PHE A 377 -8.31 26.52 3.62
CA PHE A 377 -9.53 26.43 4.42
C PHE A 377 -9.24 26.22 5.91
N TYR A 378 -8.25 25.40 6.25
CA TYR A 378 -7.85 25.22 7.65
C TYR A 378 -7.21 26.47 8.27
N ARG A 379 -6.58 27.36 7.48
CA ARG A 379 -6.02 28.61 7.98
C ARG A 379 -7.09 29.65 8.29
N ASN A 380 -8.19 29.65 7.51
CA ASN A 380 -9.28 30.60 7.62
C ASN A 380 -10.63 29.87 7.72
N PRO A 381 -10.95 29.22 8.86
CA PRO A 381 -12.09 28.30 8.94
C PRO A 381 -13.46 28.98 9.16
N PHE A 382 -13.54 30.31 9.16
CA PHE A 382 -14.76 31.05 9.53
C PHE A 382 -15.24 32.00 8.43
N GLY A 383 -16.54 32.35 8.45
CA GLY A 383 -17.15 33.34 7.57
C GLY A 383 -17.46 32.82 6.17
N GLU A 384 -17.18 33.62 5.13
CA GLU A 384 -17.43 33.29 3.72
C GLU A 384 -16.67 32.04 3.27
N SER A 385 -15.55 31.75 3.90
CA SER A 385 -14.73 30.56 3.65
C SER A 385 -15.49 29.23 3.76
N ILE A 386 -16.51 29.13 4.63
CA ILE A 386 -17.32 27.90 4.74
C ILE A 386 -18.13 27.67 3.46
N SER A 387 -18.77 28.69 2.94
CA SER A 387 -19.58 28.60 1.71
C SER A 387 -18.70 28.33 0.48
N GLU A 388 -17.51 28.94 0.42
CA GLU A 388 -16.53 28.71 -0.63
C GLU A 388 -15.98 27.29 -0.60
N SER A 389 -15.64 26.77 0.59
CA SER A 389 -15.12 25.43 0.75
C SER A 389 -16.19 24.35 0.46
N GLU A 390 -17.47 24.61 0.77
CA GLU A 390 -18.60 23.73 0.38
C GLU A 390 -18.77 23.68 -1.15
N LEU A 391 -18.75 24.83 -1.82
CA LEU A 391 -18.81 24.92 -3.27
C LEU A 391 -17.61 24.20 -3.90
N TYR A 392 -16.44 24.36 -3.30
CA TYR A 392 -15.22 23.68 -3.70
C TYR A 392 -15.36 22.16 -3.59
N PHE A 393 -15.85 21.64 -2.46
CA PHE A 393 -16.13 20.21 -2.27
C PHE A 393 -17.08 19.68 -3.35
N ASN A 394 -18.21 20.31 -3.52
CA ASN A 394 -19.22 19.86 -4.49
C ASN A 394 -18.67 19.81 -5.92
N ARG A 395 -17.75 20.71 -6.27
CA ARG A 395 -17.06 20.73 -7.56
C ARG A 395 -16.00 19.64 -7.69
N HIS A 396 -15.26 19.36 -6.62
CA HIS A 396 -14.07 18.51 -6.66
C HIS A 396 -14.20 17.17 -5.93
N LYS A 397 -15.38 16.82 -5.39
CA LYS A 397 -15.59 15.60 -4.58
C LYS A 397 -15.13 14.31 -5.26
N LYS A 398 -15.29 14.18 -6.59
CA LYS A 398 -14.82 13.01 -7.34
C LYS A 398 -13.27 12.94 -7.41
N GLU A 399 -12.62 14.09 -7.49
CA GLU A 399 -11.15 14.15 -7.47
C GLU A 399 -10.62 13.90 -6.07
N LEU A 400 -11.26 14.46 -5.04
CA LEU A 400 -10.93 14.21 -3.63
C LEU A 400 -11.06 12.73 -3.27
N ALA A 401 -12.08 12.05 -3.79
CA ALA A 401 -12.27 10.61 -3.61
C ALA A 401 -11.10 9.77 -4.18
N ALA A 402 -10.33 10.32 -5.13
CA ALA A 402 -9.12 9.68 -5.64
C ALA A 402 -7.93 9.79 -4.68
N PHE A 403 -7.94 10.73 -3.74
CA PHE A 403 -6.88 11.00 -2.79
C PHE A 403 -7.41 10.82 -1.37
N LEU A 404 -7.48 9.56 -0.91
CA LEU A 404 -8.10 9.17 0.36
C LEU A 404 -7.69 10.05 1.55
N HIS A 405 -6.41 10.40 1.63
CA HIS A 405 -5.89 11.26 2.68
C HIS A 405 -6.47 12.69 2.65
N LEU A 406 -6.60 13.28 1.45
CA LEU A 406 -7.18 14.62 1.30
C LEU A 406 -8.68 14.61 1.62
N LEU A 407 -9.38 13.55 1.22
CA LEU A 407 -10.80 13.38 1.54
C LEU A 407 -11.02 13.26 3.05
N ASP A 408 -10.20 12.46 3.75
CA ASP A 408 -10.26 12.30 5.20
C ASP A 408 -10.02 13.63 5.93
N ILE A 409 -8.96 14.37 5.55
CA ILE A 409 -8.70 15.69 6.12
C ILE A 409 -9.88 16.64 5.88
N TYR A 410 -10.46 16.62 4.69
CA TYR A 410 -11.59 17.48 4.38
C TYR A 410 -12.87 17.08 5.15
N ALA A 411 -13.12 15.79 5.33
CA ALA A 411 -14.22 15.30 6.17
C ALA A 411 -14.09 15.77 7.62
N GLN A 412 -12.90 15.65 8.21
CA GLN A 412 -12.62 16.14 9.56
C GLN A 412 -12.75 17.67 9.67
N TYR A 413 -12.35 18.42 8.64
CA TYR A 413 -12.59 19.86 8.57
C TYR A 413 -14.09 20.16 8.59
N SER A 414 -14.89 19.49 7.77
CA SER A 414 -16.34 19.69 7.71
C SER A 414 -17.03 19.36 9.04
N PHE A 415 -16.62 18.27 9.68
CA PHE A 415 -17.14 17.86 11.00
C PHE A 415 -16.92 18.93 12.06
N ARG A 416 -15.78 19.62 11.98
CA ARG A 416 -15.39 20.60 12.99
C ARG A 416 -16.00 21.99 12.78
N TYR A 417 -16.22 22.39 11.55
CA TYR A 417 -16.53 23.79 11.20
C TYR A 417 -17.85 24.00 10.45
N TYR A 418 -18.46 22.95 9.89
CA TYR A 418 -19.69 23.10 9.13
C TYR A 418 -20.94 22.93 9.98
N PRO A 419 -22.10 23.50 9.49
CA PRO A 419 -23.41 23.14 10.03
C PRO A 419 -23.65 21.62 9.94
N THR A 420 -24.33 21.06 10.93
CA THR A 420 -24.53 19.61 11.12
C THR A 420 -25.01 18.90 9.87
N SER A 421 -26.04 19.42 9.19
CA SER A 421 -26.61 18.79 7.99
C SER A 421 -25.62 18.70 6.84
N LYS A 422 -24.85 19.76 6.60
CA LYS A 422 -23.85 19.82 5.53
C LYS A 422 -22.65 18.91 5.82
N SER A 423 -22.21 18.89 7.08
CA SER A 423 -21.16 17.99 7.53
C SER A 423 -21.58 16.53 7.36
N LEU A 424 -22.83 16.19 7.68
CA LEU A 424 -23.37 14.85 7.55
C LEU A 424 -23.30 14.36 6.08
N ASP A 425 -23.63 15.18 5.11
CA ASP A 425 -23.55 14.82 3.68
C ASP A 425 -22.12 14.53 3.23
N ILE A 426 -21.16 15.34 3.68
CA ILE A 426 -19.73 15.16 3.37
C ILE A 426 -19.19 13.90 4.03
N MET A 427 -19.50 13.69 5.31
CA MET A 427 -19.07 12.53 6.08
C MET A 427 -19.64 11.22 5.50
N ARG A 428 -20.93 11.22 5.13
CA ARG A 428 -21.56 10.08 4.45
C ARG A 428 -20.90 9.78 3.10
N PHE A 429 -20.61 10.82 2.30
CA PHE A 429 -19.86 10.63 1.06
C PHE A 429 -18.47 10.03 1.34
N SER A 430 -17.77 10.54 2.35
CA SER A 430 -16.45 10.01 2.74
C SER A 430 -16.53 8.54 3.16
N ALA A 431 -17.60 8.14 3.87
CA ALA A 431 -17.83 6.75 4.25
C ALA A 431 -18.10 5.80 3.06
N THR A 432 -18.48 6.32 1.89
CA THR A 432 -18.57 5.50 0.66
C THR A 432 -17.21 5.24 0.01
N VAL A 433 -16.17 5.96 0.42
CA VAL A 433 -14.83 5.89 -0.17
C VAL A 433 -13.81 5.30 0.79
N ILE A 434 -13.86 5.69 2.06
CA ILE A 434 -12.96 5.21 3.13
C ILE A 434 -13.74 5.06 4.44
N PRO A 435 -14.54 4.01 4.61
CA PRO A 435 -15.25 3.75 5.85
C PRO A 435 -14.26 3.40 6.97
N THR A 436 -14.25 4.19 8.03
CA THR A 436 -13.49 3.90 9.25
C THR A 436 -14.43 3.84 10.44
N SER A 437 -14.01 3.16 11.51
CA SER A 437 -14.81 3.11 12.74
C SER A 437 -15.01 4.51 13.32
N GLU A 438 -13.98 5.37 13.29
CA GLU A 438 -14.08 6.77 13.75
C GLU A 438 -15.09 7.55 12.93
N LEU A 439 -15.01 7.47 11.60
CA LEU A 439 -15.89 8.19 10.70
C LEU A 439 -17.36 7.83 10.94
N TRP A 440 -17.67 6.54 11.13
CA TRP A 440 -19.02 6.10 11.45
C TRP A 440 -19.46 6.52 12.86
N CYS A 441 -18.53 6.59 13.82
CA CYS A 441 -18.80 7.13 15.15
C CYS A 441 -19.15 8.63 15.10
N ASP A 442 -18.41 9.42 14.29
CA ASP A 442 -18.67 10.84 14.10
C ASP A 442 -19.97 11.11 13.31
N ILE A 443 -20.29 10.25 12.32
CA ILE A 443 -21.60 10.25 11.65
C ILE A 443 -22.73 10.02 12.65
N GLY A 444 -22.54 9.11 13.62
CA GLY A 444 -23.48 8.89 14.71
C GLY A 444 -23.73 10.16 15.54
N ASP A 445 -22.67 10.93 15.87
CA ASP A 445 -22.80 12.21 16.59
C ASP A 445 -23.62 13.23 15.79
N LEU A 446 -23.39 13.32 14.48
CA LEU A 446 -24.15 14.21 13.61
C LEU A 446 -25.63 13.79 13.50
N TYR A 447 -25.92 12.49 13.49
CA TYR A 447 -27.31 12.02 13.53
C TYR A 447 -28.00 12.35 14.84
N VAL A 448 -27.31 12.23 16.00
CA VAL A 448 -27.84 12.68 17.30
C VAL A 448 -28.13 14.18 17.24
N ALA A 449 -27.22 15.00 16.73
CA ALA A 449 -27.41 16.45 16.61
C ALA A 449 -28.56 16.83 15.65
N CYS A 450 -28.89 15.96 14.68
CA CYS A 450 -30.08 16.11 13.82
C CYS A 450 -31.36 15.48 14.39
N ASN A 451 -31.32 14.95 15.62
CA ASN A 451 -32.41 14.21 16.27
C ASN A 451 -32.88 12.95 15.47
N CYS A 452 -31.99 12.36 14.69
CA CYS A 452 -32.20 11.12 13.94
C CYS A 452 -31.64 9.94 14.73
N LEU A 453 -32.31 9.57 15.82
CA LEU A 453 -31.76 8.66 16.84
C LEU A 453 -31.60 7.23 16.35
N ASP A 454 -32.49 6.72 15.50
CA ASP A 454 -32.41 5.37 14.93
C ASP A 454 -31.19 5.21 14.00
N GLU A 455 -30.89 6.23 13.18
CA GLU A 455 -29.72 6.28 12.33
C GLU A 455 -28.43 6.40 13.16
N ALA A 456 -28.46 7.16 14.25
CA ALA A 456 -27.35 7.28 15.18
C ALA A 456 -27.01 5.91 15.81
N ILE A 457 -28.02 5.17 16.27
CA ILE A 457 -27.87 3.82 16.83
C ILE A 457 -27.17 2.91 15.80
N LYS A 458 -27.64 2.89 14.54
CA LYS A 458 -27.06 2.07 13.47
C LYS A 458 -25.60 2.46 13.18
N ALA A 459 -25.31 3.75 13.15
CA ALA A 459 -23.96 4.26 12.89
C ALA A 459 -22.98 3.88 14.00
N TYR A 460 -23.34 4.06 15.27
CA TYR A 460 -22.52 3.63 16.41
C TYR A 460 -22.34 2.12 16.47
N GLN A 461 -23.39 1.35 16.18
CA GLN A 461 -23.32 -0.10 16.15
C GLN A 461 -22.37 -0.59 15.05
N LEU A 462 -22.49 -0.05 13.84
CA LEU A 462 -21.58 -0.37 12.73
C LEU A 462 -20.12 -0.02 13.08
N SER A 463 -19.90 1.16 13.66
CA SER A 463 -18.58 1.58 14.15
C SER A 463 -18.01 0.59 15.17
N ALA A 464 -18.84 0.13 16.11
CA ALA A 464 -18.48 -0.82 17.14
C ALA A 464 -18.21 -2.23 16.58
N ASP A 465 -18.91 -2.63 15.53
CA ASP A 465 -18.72 -3.93 14.87
C ASP A 465 -17.48 -3.95 13.98
N MET A 466 -17.13 -2.81 13.38
CA MET A 466 -15.87 -2.67 12.64
C MET A 466 -14.66 -2.95 13.52
N ILE A 467 -14.59 -2.40 14.73
CA ILE A 467 -13.47 -2.59 15.68
C ILE A 467 -14.03 -2.92 17.06
N PRO A 468 -14.28 -4.21 17.37
CA PRO A 468 -14.98 -4.63 18.58
C PRO A 468 -14.33 -4.25 19.92
N CYS A 469 -13.03 -4.09 19.96
CA CYS A 469 -12.27 -3.71 21.17
C CYS A 469 -12.23 -2.19 21.44
N ARG A 470 -12.89 -1.37 20.60
CA ARG A 470 -12.93 0.08 20.73
C ARG A 470 -14.10 0.49 21.64
N VAL A 471 -13.81 1.17 22.75
CA VAL A 471 -14.80 1.57 23.75
C VAL A 471 -15.70 2.71 23.26
N THR A 472 -15.13 3.71 22.58
CA THR A 472 -15.83 4.97 22.22
C THR A 472 -17.18 4.77 21.53
N PRO A 473 -17.32 3.95 20.46
CA PRO A 473 -18.63 3.78 19.81
C PRO A 473 -19.67 3.14 20.75
N ARG A 474 -19.25 2.15 21.56
CA ARG A 474 -20.14 1.48 22.51
C ARG A 474 -20.54 2.39 23.67
N TYR A 475 -19.61 3.22 24.14
CA TYR A 475 -19.89 4.24 25.14
C TYR A 475 -20.95 5.24 24.63
N LYS A 476 -20.77 5.79 23.42
CA LYS A 476 -21.73 6.71 22.80
C LYS A 476 -23.10 6.05 22.62
N LEU A 477 -23.14 4.79 22.21
CA LEU A 477 -24.39 4.02 22.08
C LEU A 477 -25.07 3.81 23.43
N ALA A 478 -24.30 3.46 24.47
CA ALA A 478 -24.85 3.33 25.82
C ALA A 478 -25.43 4.65 26.35
N MET A 479 -24.68 5.76 26.15
CA MET A 479 -25.15 7.08 26.57
C MET A 479 -26.42 7.51 25.82
N LEU A 480 -26.51 7.20 24.53
CA LEU A 480 -27.70 7.46 23.74
C LEU A 480 -28.93 6.69 24.30
N TYR A 481 -28.77 5.40 24.63
CA TYR A 481 -29.85 4.63 25.28
C TYR A 481 -30.25 5.21 26.65
N TYR A 482 -29.26 5.68 27.42
CA TYR A 482 -29.52 6.34 28.70
C TYR A 482 -30.37 7.62 28.52
N GLU A 483 -29.99 8.49 27.56
CA GLU A 483 -30.70 9.73 27.22
C GLU A 483 -32.11 9.49 26.66
N MET A 484 -32.29 8.40 25.91
CA MET A 484 -33.61 7.96 25.42
C MET A 484 -34.49 7.34 26.51
N GLY A 485 -33.96 7.09 27.70
CA GLY A 485 -34.68 6.39 28.80
C GLY A 485 -34.76 4.87 28.62
N ASP A 486 -34.06 4.28 27.64
CA ASP A 486 -34.00 2.83 27.45
C ASP A 486 -32.98 2.20 28.40
N MET A 487 -33.37 2.12 29.66
CA MET A 487 -32.49 1.63 30.72
C MET A 487 -32.12 0.15 30.57
N LEU A 488 -32.93 -0.63 29.86
CA LEU A 488 -32.62 -2.04 29.60
C LEU A 488 -31.40 -2.16 28.67
N ARG A 489 -31.45 -1.49 27.48
CA ARG A 489 -30.34 -1.51 26.55
C ARG A 489 -29.12 -0.80 27.12
N PHE A 490 -29.29 0.28 27.87
CA PHE A 490 -28.20 0.95 28.57
C PHE A 490 -27.44 -0.01 29.49
N ARG A 491 -28.16 -0.76 30.36
CA ARG A 491 -27.54 -1.72 31.29
C ARG A 491 -26.80 -2.83 30.56
N LEU A 492 -27.43 -3.45 29.56
CA LEU A 492 -26.77 -4.50 28.75
C LEU A 492 -25.48 -4.01 28.08
N MET A 493 -25.51 -2.81 27.50
CA MET A 493 -24.32 -2.24 26.85
C MET A 493 -23.26 -1.81 27.87
N GLY A 494 -23.68 -1.25 29.01
CA GLY A 494 -22.78 -0.89 30.10
C GLY A 494 -22.05 -2.09 30.69
N GLU A 495 -22.75 -3.19 30.97
CA GLU A 495 -22.15 -4.44 31.43
C GLU A 495 -21.19 -5.01 30.40
N TYR A 496 -21.53 -4.94 29.10
CA TYR A 496 -20.62 -5.34 28.03
C TYR A 496 -19.34 -4.51 28.06
N ILE A 497 -19.43 -3.17 28.19
CA ILE A 497 -18.26 -2.26 28.23
C ILE A 497 -17.36 -2.58 29.44
N LEU A 498 -17.94 -2.89 30.60
CA LEU A 498 -17.17 -3.20 31.81
C LEU A 498 -16.40 -4.54 31.70
N ASN A 499 -16.89 -5.47 30.88
CA ASN A 499 -16.30 -6.81 30.71
C ASN A 499 -15.50 -7.00 29.44
N MET A 500 -15.50 -6.00 28.53
CA MET A 500 -14.78 -6.13 27.25
C MET A 500 -13.27 -5.95 27.42
N GLU A 501 -12.50 -6.67 26.60
CA GLU A 501 -11.07 -6.45 26.46
C GLU A 501 -10.80 -5.14 25.69
N VAL A 502 -9.97 -4.28 26.25
CA VAL A 502 -9.66 -2.94 25.71
C VAL A 502 -8.27 -2.93 25.09
N LYS A 503 -8.15 -2.53 23.81
CA LYS A 503 -6.87 -2.48 23.07
C LYS A 503 -5.92 -1.39 23.62
N VAL A 504 -6.46 -0.23 23.99
CA VAL A 504 -5.67 0.93 24.47
C VAL A 504 -6.37 1.57 25.67
N GLU A 505 -5.76 1.50 26.82
CA GLU A 505 -6.22 2.14 28.05
C GLU A 505 -5.75 3.60 28.11
N SER A 506 -6.33 4.46 27.28
CA SER A 506 -6.07 5.89 27.38
C SER A 506 -6.86 6.52 28.53
N THR A 507 -6.41 7.68 29.02
CA THR A 507 -7.11 8.45 30.06
C THR A 507 -8.57 8.74 29.68
N GLY A 508 -8.84 8.98 28.39
CA GLY A 508 -10.21 9.18 27.88
C GLY A 508 -11.06 7.93 27.98
N VAL A 509 -10.51 6.77 27.61
CA VAL A 509 -11.20 5.46 27.70
C VAL A 509 -11.51 5.12 29.16
N LEU A 510 -10.56 5.31 30.07
CA LEU A 510 -10.78 5.06 31.50
C LEU A 510 -11.86 5.95 32.09
N LYS A 511 -11.96 7.23 31.68
CA LYS A 511 -13.05 8.13 32.08
C LYS A 511 -14.41 7.64 31.57
N MET A 512 -14.51 7.22 30.31
CA MET A 512 -15.74 6.66 29.74
C MET A 512 -16.21 5.42 30.51
N ILE A 513 -15.32 4.50 30.84
CA ILE A 513 -15.63 3.29 31.63
C ILE A 513 -16.06 3.66 33.04
N ALA A 514 -15.39 4.62 33.68
CA ALA A 514 -15.76 5.08 35.02
C ALA A 514 -17.16 5.74 35.07
N GLU A 515 -17.50 6.55 34.05
CA GLU A 515 -18.81 7.16 33.93
C GLU A 515 -19.92 6.12 33.76
N ILE A 516 -19.73 5.12 32.88
CA ILE A 516 -20.69 4.01 32.73
C ILE A 516 -20.87 3.29 34.04
N LYS A 517 -19.80 2.98 34.77
CA LYS A 517 -19.86 2.31 36.07
C LYS A 517 -20.66 3.13 37.09
N GLN A 518 -20.42 4.43 37.14
CA GLN A 518 -21.16 5.34 38.03
C GLN A 518 -22.67 5.35 37.73
N ARG A 519 -23.04 5.55 36.44
CA ARG A 519 -24.45 5.61 36.00
C ARG A 519 -25.19 4.28 36.16
N LEU A 520 -24.51 3.15 36.09
CA LEU A 520 -25.10 1.83 36.40
C LEU A 520 -25.44 1.68 37.90
N LEU A 521 -24.77 2.43 38.79
CA LEU A 521 -25.02 2.45 40.23
C LEU A 521 -26.10 3.47 40.64
N GLU A 522 -26.32 4.48 39.83
CA GLU A 522 -27.33 5.53 40.03
C GLU A 522 -28.72 5.04 39.62
N LYS A 523 -29.30 4.08 40.13
CA LYS A 523 -30.55 3.36 39.82
C LYS A 523 -31.68 4.12 39.14
#